data_fd6236a2d9c8a01058bdbf4e0a021dc0
#
_entry.id   fd6236a2d9c8a01058bdbf4e0a021dc0
#
_cell.length_a   1.000
_cell.length_b   1.000
_cell.length_c   1.000
_cell.angle_alpha   90.00
_cell.angle_beta   90.00
_cell.angle_gamma   90.00
#
_symmetry.space_group_name_H-M   'P 1'
#
loop_
_entity.id
_entity.type
_entity.pdbx_description
1 polymer ?
#
loop_
_entity_poly.entity_id
_entity_poly.type
_entity_poly.pdbx_seq_one_letter_code
_entity_poly.pdbx_strand_id
1 'polypeptide(L)'
;MAVFCFEAARRIAQQQEGTHAPIPQLTQRQLDCLVIAGSGKTNWEISRILGVSEDTVRKHIMDAMRRYDVSKRTLLIVRALFDGYLSYRELLRRQ
;
A
#
# COMPACT_ATOMS: atom_id res chain seq x y z
N MET A 1 20.61 -6.35 -2.39
CA MET A 1 20.22 -6.44 -3.80
C MET A 1 18.80 -5.98 -4.04
N ALA A 2 17.81 -6.48 -3.29
CA ALA A 2 16.42 -6.05 -3.45
C ALA A 2 16.24 -4.55 -3.21
N VAL A 3 16.93 -4.00 -2.25
CA VAL A 3 16.83 -2.57 -1.92
C VAL A 3 17.34 -1.71 -3.07
N PHE A 4 18.43 -2.13 -3.69
CA PHE A 4 19.01 -1.40 -4.81
C PHE A 4 18.07 -1.40 -6.02
N CYS A 5 17.50 -2.55 -6.35
CA CYS A 5 16.55 -2.64 -7.46
C CYS A 5 15.30 -1.80 -7.20
N PHE A 6 14.86 -1.77 -5.97
CA PHE A 6 13.69 -1.01 -5.56
C PHE A 6 13.91 0.49 -5.77
N GLU A 7 15.06 1.00 -5.38
CA GLU A 7 15.38 2.41 -5.58
C GLU A 7 15.50 2.79 -7.04
N ALA A 8 16.10 1.93 -7.86
CA ALA A 8 16.20 2.16 -9.29
C ALA A 8 14.80 2.25 -9.91
N ALA A 9 13.91 1.33 -9.54
CA ALA A 9 12.53 1.34 -10.03
C ALA A 9 11.80 2.61 -9.60
N ARG A 10 12.03 3.06 -8.38
CA ARG A 10 11.43 4.28 -7.88
C ARG A 10 11.86 5.51 -8.69
N ARG A 11 13.15 5.60 -9.00
CA ARG A 11 13.67 6.71 -9.80
C ARG A 11 13.08 6.72 -11.20
N ILE A 12 13.02 5.56 -11.82
CA ILE A 12 12.47 5.42 -13.16
C ILE A 12 10.99 5.83 -13.16
N ALA A 13 10.23 5.34 -12.20
CA ALA A 13 8.82 5.68 -12.10
C ALA A 13 8.62 7.19 -11.93
N GLN A 14 9.42 7.83 -11.09
CA GLN A 14 9.32 9.27 -10.88
C GLN A 14 9.68 10.05 -12.12
N GLN A 15 10.69 9.60 -12.86
CA GLN A 15 11.09 10.26 -14.10
C GLN A 15 10.06 10.08 -15.20
N GLN A 16 9.48 8.90 -15.30
CA GLN A 16 8.51 8.60 -16.34
C GLN A 16 7.20 9.33 -16.14
N GLU A 17 6.80 9.51 -14.91
CA GLU A 17 5.58 10.22 -14.61
C GLU A 17 5.70 11.72 -14.91
N GLY A 18 6.90 12.19 -15.09
CA GLY A 18 7.26 13.52 -15.65
C GLY A 18 6.54 14.73 -15.12
N THR A 19 5.32 14.58 -14.78
CA THR A 19 4.44 15.62 -14.30
C THR A 19 3.72 15.12 -13.08
N HIS A 20 4.21 14.46 -12.24
CA HIS A 20 3.72 14.21 -10.89
C HIS A 20 2.21 14.16 -10.78
N ALA A 21 1.62 13.06 -11.20
CA ALA A 21 0.28 12.75 -10.72
C ALA A 21 0.33 12.93 -9.19
N PRO A 22 -0.58 13.71 -8.61
CA PRO A 22 -0.56 13.90 -7.17
C PRO A 22 -0.67 12.56 -6.47
N ILE A 23 0.06 12.43 -5.37
CA ILE A 23 -0.04 11.23 -4.54
C ILE A 23 -1.47 11.12 -4.05
N PRO A 24 -2.16 9.98 -4.30
CA PRO A 24 -3.54 9.83 -3.87
C PRO A 24 -3.66 9.99 -2.35
N GLN A 25 -4.69 10.71 -1.93
CA GLN A 25 -4.99 10.86 -0.51
C GLN A 25 -5.75 9.64 -0.02
N LEU A 26 -5.22 8.97 0.96
CA LEU A 26 -5.88 7.83 1.60
C LEU A 26 -6.43 8.25 2.94
N THR A 27 -7.58 7.71 3.31
CA THR A 27 -8.11 7.89 4.66
C THR A 27 -7.25 7.14 5.65
N GLN A 28 -7.34 7.49 6.93
CA GLN A 28 -6.57 6.81 7.96
C GLN A 28 -6.88 5.31 7.98
N ARG A 29 -8.15 4.93 7.84
CA ARG A 29 -8.54 3.53 7.83
C ARG A 29 -8.02 2.77 6.61
N GLN A 30 -8.04 3.42 5.45
CA GLN A 30 -7.44 2.83 4.25
C GLN A 30 -5.96 2.59 4.47
N LEU A 31 -5.28 3.56 5.06
CA LEU A 31 -3.87 3.45 5.35
C LEU A 31 -3.57 2.35 6.36
N ASP A 32 -4.37 2.26 7.42
CA ASP A 32 -4.22 1.22 8.43
C ASP A 32 -4.33 -0.17 7.79
N CYS A 33 -5.36 -0.38 6.97
CA CYS A 33 -5.53 -1.64 6.26
C CYS A 33 -4.35 -1.94 5.34
N LEU A 34 -3.88 -0.92 4.65
CA LEU A 34 -2.80 -1.06 3.69
C LEU A 34 -1.48 -1.44 4.36
N VAL A 35 -1.17 -0.81 5.49
CA VAL A 35 0.06 -1.11 6.24
C VAL A 35 0.06 -2.56 6.70
N ILE A 36 -1.06 -3.01 7.28
CA ILE A 36 -1.17 -4.37 7.77
C ILE A 36 -1.16 -5.38 6.61
N ALA A 37 -1.84 -5.03 5.51
CA ALA A 37 -1.82 -5.85 4.30
C ALA A 37 -0.41 -5.99 3.74
N GLY A 38 0.38 -4.92 3.80
CA GLY A 38 1.75 -4.93 3.32
C GLY A 38 2.64 -5.89 4.11
N SER A 39 2.30 -6.17 5.35
CA SER A 39 3.05 -7.15 6.15
C SER A 39 2.60 -8.60 5.90
N GLY A 40 1.71 -8.83 4.92
CA GLY A 40 1.33 -10.17 4.51
C GLY A 40 0.09 -10.73 5.19
N LYS A 41 -0.66 -9.91 5.89
CA LYS A 41 -1.85 -10.38 6.59
C LYS A 41 -3.04 -10.49 5.65
N THR A 42 -3.89 -11.49 5.90
CA THR A 42 -5.14 -11.66 5.16
C THR A 42 -6.17 -10.64 5.62
N ASN A 43 -7.23 -10.47 4.83
CA ASN A 43 -8.32 -9.58 5.21
C ASN A 43 -8.95 -9.99 6.54
N TRP A 44 -9.05 -11.29 6.79
CA TRP A 44 -9.57 -11.77 8.06
C TRP A 44 -8.68 -11.34 9.23
N GLU A 45 -7.37 -11.51 9.08
CA GLU A 45 -6.42 -11.09 10.10
C GLU A 45 -6.47 -9.60 10.34
N ILE A 46 -6.55 -8.81 9.27
CA ILE A 46 -6.67 -7.35 9.38
C ILE A 46 -7.94 -6.99 10.14
N SER A 47 -9.05 -7.66 9.84
CA SER A 47 -10.32 -7.39 10.49
C SER A 47 -10.22 -7.64 12.00
N ARG A 48 -9.51 -8.69 12.39
CA ARG A 48 -9.31 -8.99 13.81
C ARG A 48 -8.43 -7.96 14.49
N ILE A 49 -7.39 -7.51 13.80
CA ILE A 49 -6.46 -6.52 14.36
C ILE A 49 -7.16 -5.16 14.54
N LEU A 50 -7.94 -4.75 13.56
CA LEU A 50 -8.59 -3.43 13.57
C LEU A 50 -9.96 -3.43 14.25
N GLY A 51 -10.51 -4.59 14.56
CA GLY A 51 -11.82 -4.67 15.21
C GLY A 51 -12.96 -4.28 14.29
N VAL A 52 -12.85 -4.56 13.01
CA VAL A 52 -13.90 -4.29 12.01
C VAL A 52 -14.22 -5.57 11.26
N SER A 53 -15.28 -5.55 10.45
CA SER A 53 -15.64 -6.74 9.66
C SER A 53 -14.65 -6.94 8.51
N GLU A 54 -14.55 -8.17 8.06
CA GLU A 54 -13.72 -8.52 6.91
C GLU A 54 -14.19 -7.78 5.66
N ASP A 55 -15.49 -7.59 5.53
CA ASP A 55 -16.09 -6.86 4.42
C ASP A 55 -15.67 -5.40 4.43
N THR A 56 -15.60 -4.80 5.60
CA THR A 56 -15.14 -3.43 5.76
C THR A 56 -13.67 -3.29 5.35
N VAL A 57 -12.84 -4.26 5.73
CA VAL A 57 -11.43 -4.30 5.31
C VAL A 57 -11.33 -4.35 3.79
N ARG A 58 -12.12 -5.23 3.19
CA ARG A 58 -12.12 -5.37 1.73
C ARG A 58 -12.48 -4.06 1.05
N LYS A 59 -13.50 -3.37 1.56
CA LYS A 59 -13.92 -2.08 1.00
C LYS A 59 -12.80 -1.03 1.09
N HIS A 60 -12.14 -0.95 2.23
CA HIS A 60 -11.05 0.01 2.40
C HIS A 60 -9.91 -0.26 1.41
N ILE A 61 -9.55 -1.53 1.23
CA ILE A 61 -8.49 -1.89 0.30
C ILE A 61 -8.91 -1.62 -1.13
N MET A 62 -10.15 -1.96 -1.50
CA MET A 62 -10.65 -1.70 -2.85
C MET A 62 -10.72 -0.21 -3.14
N ASP A 63 -11.12 0.60 -2.18
CA ASP A 63 -11.15 2.04 -2.36
C ASP A 63 -9.75 2.62 -2.55
N ALA A 64 -8.78 2.11 -1.81
CA ALA A 64 -7.39 2.50 -1.99
C ALA A 64 -6.89 2.12 -3.38
N MET A 65 -7.26 0.93 -3.85
CA MET A 65 -6.89 0.48 -5.20
C MET A 65 -7.48 1.40 -6.27
N ARG A 66 -8.72 1.84 -6.10
CA ARG A 66 -9.33 2.78 -7.03
C ARG A 66 -8.60 4.11 -7.05
N ARG A 67 -8.21 4.60 -5.88
CA ARG A 67 -7.48 5.88 -5.80
C ARG A 67 -6.13 5.81 -6.48
N TYR A 68 -5.49 4.65 -6.44
CA TYR A 68 -4.22 4.41 -7.12
C TYR A 68 -4.39 3.95 -8.56
N ASP A 69 -5.63 3.68 -8.97
CA ASP A 69 -5.92 3.17 -10.31
C ASP A 69 -5.13 1.90 -10.61
N VAL A 70 -5.12 0.97 -9.68
CA VAL A 70 -4.47 -0.32 -9.83
C VAL A 70 -5.50 -1.42 -9.67
N SER A 71 -5.27 -2.54 -10.35
CA SER A 71 -6.19 -3.68 -10.35
C SER A 71 -5.76 -4.81 -9.44
N LYS A 72 -4.58 -4.71 -8.84
CA LYS A 72 -4.05 -5.77 -8.00
C LYS A 72 -3.58 -5.20 -6.66
N ARG A 73 -3.87 -5.96 -5.60
CA ARG A 73 -3.46 -5.58 -4.24
C ARG A 73 -1.94 -5.43 -4.12
N THR A 74 -1.19 -6.29 -4.79
CA THR A 74 0.27 -6.21 -4.79
C THR A 74 0.76 -4.90 -5.38
N LEU A 75 0.14 -4.45 -6.48
CA LEU A 75 0.51 -3.18 -7.10
C LEU A 75 0.19 -2.01 -6.17
N LEU A 76 -0.93 -2.08 -5.45
CA LEU A 76 -1.28 -1.07 -4.47
C LEU A 76 -0.18 -0.92 -3.42
N ILE A 77 0.29 -2.04 -2.90
CA ILE A 77 1.32 -2.05 -1.86
C ILE A 77 2.62 -1.46 -2.40
N VAL A 78 3.01 -1.85 -3.59
CA VAL A 78 4.24 -1.36 -4.22
C VAL A 78 4.16 0.16 -4.43
N ARG A 79 3.04 0.65 -4.95
CA ARG A 79 2.86 2.09 -5.19
C ARG A 79 2.88 2.87 -3.88
N ALA A 80 2.24 2.32 -2.85
CA ALA A 80 2.22 2.97 -1.53
C ALA A 80 3.61 3.05 -0.92
N LEU A 81 4.45 2.05 -1.14
CA LEU A 81 5.85 2.09 -0.73
C LEU A 81 6.60 3.22 -1.45
N PHE A 82 6.40 3.33 -2.76
CA PHE A 82 7.05 4.39 -3.54
C PHE A 82 6.65 5.78 -3.06
N ASP A 83 5.39 5.94 -2.67
CA ASP A 83 4.85 7.23 -2.25
C ASP A 83 5.14 7.54 -0.79
N GLY A 84 5.75 6.62 -0.06
CA GLY A 84 6.13 6.85 1.32
C GLY A 84 5.05 6.59 2.35
N TYR A 85 3.89 6.06 1.96
CA TYR A 85 2.86 5.66 2.92
C TYR A 85 3.29 4.47 3.76
N LEU A 86 4.14 3.61 3.20
CA LEU A 86 4.65 2.42 3.88
C LEU A 86 6.16 2.52 3.94
N SER A 87 6.74 2.01 5.01
CA SER A 87 8.19 1.86 5.09
C SER A 87 8.54 0.39 5.13
N TYR A 88 9.68 0.06 4.55
CA TYR A 88 10.18 -1.30 4.55
C TYR A 88 10.35 -1.81 5.98
N ARG A 89 10.88 -0.97 6.84
CA ARG A 89 11.11 -1.29 8.24
C ARG A 89 9.80 -1.59 8.97
N GLU A 90 8.76 -0.82 8.66
CA GLU A 90 7.46 -0.99 9.26
C GLU A 90 6.81 -2.31 8.84
N LEU A 91 6.95 -2.69 7.56
CA LEU A 91 6.43 -3.95 7.07
C LEU A 91 7.11 -5.14 7.75
N LEU A 92 8.43 -5.07 7.92
CA LEU A 92 9.17 -6.13 8.59
C LEU A 92 8.80 -6.25 10.06
N ARG A 93 8.55 -5.14 10.72
CA ARG A 93 8.23 -5.14 12.13
C ARG A 93 6.91 -5.85 12.43
N ARG A 94 5.98 -5.83 11.49
CA ARG A 94 4.65 -6.41 11.71
C ARG A 94 4.55 -7.89 11.34
N GLN A 95 5.60 -8.46 10.86
CA GLN A 95 5.68 -9.88 10.63
C GLN A 95 6.01 -10.59 11.95
#